data_8f7d1a7742b0c0af3b48e13b1ca02786
#
_entry.id   8f7d1a7742b0c0af3b48e13b1ca02786
#
_cell.length_a   1.000
_cell.length_b   1.000
_cell.length_c   1.000
_cell.angle_alpha   90.00
_cell.angle_beta   90.00
_cell.angle_gamma   90.00
#
_symmetry.space_group_name_H-M   'P 1'
#
loop_
_entity.id
_entity.type
_entity.pdbx_description
1 polymer ?
#
loop_
_entity_poly.entity_id
_entity_poly.type
_entity_poly.pdbx_seq_one_letter_code
_entity_poly.pdbx_strand_id
1 'polypeptide(L)'
;MLIDVIKRMRIAFHSETEHKKIEMKKVTLLLVLLVTALMGYAQEAIEVAPAQITEVEGFNPAAKRVYAELSCENQLFSTKVKVSIDFGQSTSWLSSMSESRLVDKDGKDIKFNSMIDALNYLTQFGWRFAQAYVVPNGSGGRDSMSISGTTYWILYKDVDDYSQITEGFTTRHQQRSN
;
A
#
# COMPACT_ATOMS: atom_id res chain seq x y z
N MET A 1 -6.49 -63.42 57.04
CA MET A 1 -5.17 -62.82 56.75
C MET A 1 -5.00 -62.37 55.29
N LEU A 2 -5.17 -63.24 54.29
CA LEU A 2 -5.02 -62.86 52.85
C LEU A 2 -6.07 -61.82 52.37
N ILE A 3 -7.33 -61.96 52.80
CA ILE A 3 -8.43 -61.08 52.44
C ILE A 3 -8.24 -59.64 52.98
N ASP A 4 -7.66 -59.49 54.16
CA ASP A 4 -7.39 -58.18 54.76
C ASP A 4 -6.25 -57.45 54.04
N VAL A 5 -5.28 -58.17 53.56
CA VAL A 5 -4.18 -57.61 52.77
C VAL A 5 -4.70 -57.10 51.44
N ILE A 6 -5.55 -57.86 50.75
CA ILE A 6 -6.17 -57.45 49.49
C ILE A 6 -7.10 -56.22 49.65
N LYS A 7 -7.87 -56.15 50.74
CA LYS A 7 -8.69 -54.98 51.05
C LYS A 7 -7.82 -53.73 51.29
N ARG A 8 -6.76 -53.85 52.08
CA ARG A 8 -5.84 -52.72 52.32
C ARG A 8 -5.12 -52.23 51.06
N MET A 9 -4.69 -53.14 50.19
CA MET A 9 -4.11 -52.77 48.90
C MET A 9 -5.12 -52.05 47.99
N ARG A 10 -6.36 -52.51 47.94
CA ARG A 10 -7.42 -51.88 47.13
C ARG A 10 -7.76 -50.50 47.61
N ILE A 11 -7.80 -50.25 48.94
CA ILE A 11 -8.05 -48.95 49.53
C ILE A 11 -6.87 -48.02 49.24
N ALA A 12 -5.65 -48.48 49.40
CA ALA A 12 -4.45 -47.68 49.10
C ALA A 12 -4.39 -47.28 47.62
N PHE A 13 -4.63 -48.23 46.70
CA PHE A 13 -4.65 -47.94 45.28
C PHE A 13 -5.77 -46.98 44.89
N HIS A 14 -6.95 -47.10 45.48
CA HIS A 14 -8.05 -46.20 45.24
C HIS A 14 -7.76 -44.77 45.77
N SER A 15 -7.14 -44.65 46.93
CA SER A 15 -6.72 -43.37 47.49
C SER A 15 -5.68 -42.69 46.61
N GLU A 16 -4.73 -43.44 46.08
CA GLU A 16 -3.66 -42.87 45.24
C GLU A 16 -4.22 -42.38 43.87
N THR A 17 -5.16 -43.10 43.31
CA THR A 17 -5.80 -42.68 42.04
C THR A 17 -6.69 -41.43 42.21
N GLU A 18 -7.42 -41.32 43.33
CA GLU A 18 -8.20 -40.10 43.63
C GLU A 18 -7.28 -38.91 43.91
N HIS A 19 -6.15 -39.10 44.60
CA HIS A 19 -5.18 -38.03 44.81
C HIS A 19 -4.59 -37.51 43.48
N LYS A 20 -4.20 -38.40 42.57
CA LYS A 20 -3.71 -38.03 41.24
C LYS A 20 -4.77 -37.28 40.44
N LYS A 21 -6.04 -37.70 40.55
CA LYS A 21 -7.16 -37.08 39.85
C LYS A 21 -7.44 -35.65 40.35
N ILE A 22 -7.29 -35.42 41.66
CA ILE A 22 -7.44 -34.08 42.26
C ILE A 22 -6.28 -33.19 41.83
N GLU A 23 -5.05 -33.67 41.83
CA GLU A 23 -3.88 -32.90 41.39
C GLU A 23 -3.96 -32.53 39.90
N MET A 24 -4.40 -33.46 39.03
CA MET A 24 -4.65 -33.15 37.62
C MET A 24 -5.72 -32.07 37.44
N LYS A 25 -6.81 -32.12 38.19
CA LYS A 25 -7.85 -31.09 38.15
C LYS A 25 -7.32 -29.71 38.54
N LYS A 26 -6.46 -29.64 39.59
CA LYS A 26 -5.83 -28.39 40.02
C LYS A 26 -4.92 -27.84 38.93
N VAL A 27 -4.10 -28.69 38.33
CA VAL A 27 -3.18 -28.31 37.24
C VAL A 27 -3.99 -27.79 36.02
N THR A 28 -5.08 -28.50 35.64
CA THR A 28 -5.94 -28.06 34.53
C THR A 28 -6.61 -26.74 34.83
N LEU A 29 -7.10 -26.54 36.06
CA LEU A 29 -7.71 -25.27 36.46
C LEU A 29 -6.71 -24.12 36.44
N LEU A 30 -5.47 -24.37 36.88
CA LEU A 30 -4.39 -23.39 36.87
C LEU A 30 -3.98 -23.04 35.44
N LEU A 31 -3.95 -24.01 34.54
CA LEU A 31 -3.65 -23.81 33.13
C LEU A 31 -4.74 -22.99 32.42
N VAL A 32 -6.00 -23.26 32.72
CA VAL A 32 -7.14 -22.48 32.20
C VAL A 32 -7.09 -21.04 32.71
N LEU A 33 -6.81 -20.82 34.00
CA LEU A 33 -6.63 -19.50 34.57
C LEU A 33 -5.45 -18.73 33.94
N LEU A 34 -4.34 -19.42 33.66
CA LEU A 34 -3.19 -18.82 33.00
C LEU A 34 -3.51 -18.41 31.55
N VAL A 35 -4.23 -19.25 30.82
CA VAL A 35 -4.65 -18.95 29.43
C VAL A 35 -5.64 -17.78 29.39
N THR A 36 -6.59 -17.72 30.32
CA THR A 36 -7.53 -16.61 30.41
C THR A 36 -6.85 -15.30 30.82
N ALA A 37 -5.84 -15.36 31.69
CA ALA A 37 -5.03 -14.18 32.03
C ALA A 37 -4.23 -13.69 30.82
N LEU A 38 -3.62 -14.59 30.06
CA LEU A 38 -2.87 -14.24 28.84
C LEU A 38 -3.80 -13.66 27.74
N MET A 39 -5.01 -14.16 27.61
CA MET A 39 -6.00 -13.59 26.68
C MET A 39 -6.53 -12.22 27.14
N GLY A 40 -6.60 -11.98 28.45
CA GLY A 40 -6.97 -10.67 29.01
C GLY A 40 -5.94 -9.57 28.71
N TYR A 41 -4.66 -9.90 28.64
CA TYR A 41 -3.60 -8.95 28.28
C TYR A 41 -3.54 -8.67 26.77
N ALA A 42 -4.12 -9.54 25.92
CA ALA A 42 -4.17 -9.33 24.47
C ALA A 42 -5.34 -8.42 24.03
N GLN A 43 -6.17 -7.97 24.97
CA GLN A 43 -7.33 -7.10 24.74
C GLN A 43 -7.19 -5.72 25.38
N GLU A 44 -5.98 -5.25 25.69
CA GLU A 44 -5.77 -3.82 25.57
C GLU A 44 -5.89 -3.51 24.07
N ALA A 45 -7.14 -3.35 23.63
CA ALA A 45 -7.41 -2.61 22.42
C ALA A 45 -6.58 -1.34 22.56
N ILE A 46 -5.61 -1.16 21.66
CA ILE A 46 -5.07 0.15 21.38
C ILE A 46 -6.33 0.93 20.98
N GLU A 47 -6.97 1.58 21.95
CA GLU A 47 -7.89 2.66 21.70
C GLU A 47 -6.99 3.72 21.05
N VAL A 48 -6.83 3.57 19.72
CA VAL A 48 -6.29 4.63 18.89
C VAL A 48 -7.29 5.75 19.14
N ALA A 49 -6.96 6.61 20.09
CA ALA A 49 -7.65 7.87 20.26
C ALA A 49 -7.82 8.41 18.84
N PRO A 50 -9.05 8.74 18.41
CA PRO A 50 -9.25 9.28 17.08
C PRO A 50 -8.23 10.42 16.99
N ALA A 51 -7.28 10.28 16.04
CA ALA A 51 -6.26 11.28 15.85
C ALA A 51 -7.04 12.58 15.79
N GLN A 52 -6.88 13.44 16.79
CA GLN A 52 -7.41 14.78 16.70
C GLN A 52 -6.70 15.35 15.50
N ILE A 53 -7.43 15.40 14.38
CA ILE A 53 -7.00 16.07 13.19
C ILE A 53 -6.89 17.51 13.67
N THR A 54 -5.68 17.87 14.12
CA THR A 54 -5.32 19.26 14.34
C THR A 54 -5.61 19.88 12.99
N GLU A 55 -6.51 20.85 12.96
CA GLU A 55 -6.86 21.62 11.76
C GLU A 55 -5.55 22.04 11.11
N VAL A 56 -5.12 21.28 10.11
CA VAL A 56 -3.96 21.67 9.31
C VAL A 56 -4.46 22.83 8.50
N GLU A 57 -3.89 24.00 8.77
CA GLU A 57 -4.23 25.25 8.10
C GLU A 57 -4.23 24.97 6.58
N GLY A 58 -5.40 25.09 5.93
CA GLY A 58 -5.60 24.75 4.52
C GLY A 58 -6.17 23.35 4.23
N PHE A 59 -6.52 22.55 5.25
CA PHE A 59 -7.26 21.29 5.02
C PHE A 59 -8.71 21.59 4.68
N ASN A 60 -9.10 21.34 3.43
CA ASN A 60 -10.51 21.37 3.01
C ASN A 60 -11.07 19.94 3.10
N PRO A 61 -11.94 19.60 4.08
CA PRO A 61 -12.49 18.25 4.20
C PRO A 61 -13.41 17.85 3.04
N ALA A 62 -13.85 18.80 2.24
CA ALA A 62 -14.63 18.56 1.01
C ALA A 62 -13.74 18.30 -0.20
N ALA A 63 -12.46 18.64 -0.15
CA ALA A 63 -11.52 18.41 -1.25
C ALA A 63 -11.28 16.91 -1.45
N LYS A 64 -11.38 16.46 -2.67
CA LYS A 64 -11.07 15.09 -3.07
C LYS A 64 -9.60 15.02 -3.47
N ARG A 65 -8.83 14.14 -2.82
CA ARG A 65 -7.46 13.88 -3.26
C ARG A 65 -7.46 12.90 -4.41
N VAL A 66 -6.88 13.29 -5.51
CA VAL A 66 -6.66 12.45 -6.69
C VAL A 66 -5.17 12.19 -6.86
N TYR A 67 -4.84 11.05 -7.42
CA TYR A 67 -3.47 10.62 -7.68
C TYR A 67 -3.26 10.42 -9.17
N ALA A 68 -2.03 10.62 -9.61
CA ALA A 68 -1.59 10.32 -10.96
C ALA A 68 -0.21 9.68 -10.94
N GLU A 69 0.04 8.83 -11.91
CA GLU A 69 1.34 8.24 -12.18
C GLU A 69 1.99 8.96 -13.34
N LEU A 70 3.22 9.41 -13.15
CA LEU A 70 4.03 10.04 -14.17
C LEU A 70 5.15 9.10 -14.57
N SER A 71 5.26 8.82 -15.86
CA SER A 71 6.34 8.03 -16.45
C SER A 71 7.00 8.77 -17.60
N CYS A 72 8.24 8.42 -17.93
CA CYS A 72 8.95 9.03 -19.04
C CYS A 72 9.46 7.99 -20.02
N GLU A 73 9.48 8.40 -21.30
CA GLU A 73 10.18 7.70 -22.36
C GLU A 73 11.40 8.49 -22.78
N ASN A 74 12.56 7.85 -22.70
CA ASN A 74 13.79 8.37 -23.27
C ASN A 74 13.73 8.24 -24.80
N GLN A 75 14.09 9.31 -25.50
CA GLN A 75 14.17 9.26 -26.95
C GLN A 75 15.60 8.89 -27.38
N LEU A 76 15.70 7.95 -28.29
CA LEU A 76 16.99 7.65 -28.93
C LEU A 76 17.54 8.93 -29.57
N PHE A 77 18.82 9.21 -29.31
CA PHE A 77 19.53 10.39 -29.82
C PHE A 77 18.99 11.76 -29.38
N SER A 78 18.25 11.83 -28.28
CA SER A 78 17.76 13.09 -27.71
C SER A 78 18.03 13.16 -26.21
N THR A 79 18.40 14.34 -25.72
CA THR A 79 18.46 14.63 -24.30
C THR A 79 17.10 14.96 -23.71
N LYS A 80 16.06 15.08 -24.56
CA LYS A 80 14.70 15.39 -24.16
C LYS A 80 13.93 14.14 -23.84
N VAL A 81 12.99 14.24 -22.89
CA VAL A 81 12.08 13.18 -22.50
C VAL A 81 10.65 13.53 -22.87
N LYS A 82 9.87 12.54 -23.24
CA LYS A 82 8.41 12.63 -23.37
C LYS A 82 7.81 12.03 -22.11
N VAL A 83 6.78 12.67 -21.62
CA VAL A 83 6.17 12.32 -20.36
C VAL A 83 4.72 11.92 -20.57
N SER A 84 4.34 10.81 -19.95
CA SER A 84 2.97 10.31 -19.89
C SER A 84 2.44 10.47 -18.47
N ILE A 85 1.19 10.88 -18.36
CA ILE A 85 0.47 10.98 -17.09
C ILE A 85 -0.75 10.06 -17.10
N ASP A 86 -0.85 9.19 -16.10
CA ASP A 86 -1.99 8.31 -15.89
C ASP A 86 -2.69 8.71 -14.58
N PHE A 87 -3.92 9.19 -14.70
CA PHE A 87 -4.81 9.52 -13.58
C PHE A 87 -6.06 8.61 -13.57
N GLY A 88 -5.95 7.42 -14.18
CA GLY A 88 -7.04 6.44 -14.27
C GLY A 88 -8.00 6.67 -15.43
N GLN A 89 -7.60 7.46 -16.43
CA GLN A 89 -8.38 7.66 -17.65
C GLN A 89 -8.49 6.37 -18.47
N SER A 90 -9.64 6.15 -19.10
CA SER A 90 -9.81 5.04 -20.04
C SER A 90 -8.96 5.27 -21.29
N THR A 91 -8.03 4.36 -21.56
CA THR A 91 -7.19 4.38 -22.77
C THR A 91 -7.21 3.01 -23.43
N SER A 92 -6.93 2.93 -24.72
CA SER A 92 -6.74 1.65 -25.39
C SER A 92 -5.49 0.96 -24.88
N TRP A 93 -5.57 -0.33 -24.57
CA TRP A 93 -4.45 -1.12 -24.07
C TRP A 93 -3.23 -1.15 -25.02
N LEU A 94 -3.47 -0.97 -26.35
CA LEU A 94 -2.41 -0.92 -27.37
C LEU A 94 -1.71 0.43 -27.46
N SER A 95 -2.33 1.50 -26.98
CA SER A 95 -1.85 2.88 -27.17
C SER A 95 -1.79 3.67 -25.87
N SER A 96 -1.99 3.04 -24.71
CA SER A 96 -2.14 3.73 -23.42
C SER A 96 -1.03 4.73 -23.14
N MET A 97 0.24 4.32 -23.28
CA MET A 97 1.36 5.23 -23.03
C MET A 97 1.41 6.41 -24.03
N SER A 98 1.07 6.18 -25.29
CA SER A 98 1.07 7.26 -26.29
C SER A 98 -0.12 8.22 -26.12
N GLU A 99 -1.25 7.71 -25.68
CA GLU A 99 -2.47 8.51 -25.44
C GLU A 99 -2.40 9.33 -24.15
N SER A 100 -1.65 8.83 -23.16
CA SER A 100 -1.40 9.52 -21.89
C SER A 100 -0.30 10.59 -21.97
N ARG A 101 0.35 10.78 -23.13
CA ARG A 101 1.37 11.81 -23.30
C ARG A 101 0.82 13.21 -23.18
N LEU A 102 1.58 14.07 -22.52
CA LEU A 102 1.29 15.49 -22.48
C LEU A 102 1.55 16.11 -23.85
N VAL A 103 0.58 16.87 -24.33
CA VAL A 103 0.63 17.54 -25.64
C VAL A 103 0.40 19.05 -25.51
N ASP A 104 0.96 19.79 -26.44
CA ASP A 104 0.69 21.22 -26.59
C ASP A 104 -0.68 21.46 -27.29
N LYS A 105 -1.03 22.72 -27.45
CA LYS A 105 -2.28 23.15 -28.13
C LYS A 105 -2.40 22.64 -29.57
N ASP A 106 -1.28 22.31 -30.22
CA ASP A 106 -1.23 21.83 -31.61
C ASP A 106 -1.21 20.28 -31.66
N GLY A 107 -1.30 19.59 -30.51
CA GLY A 107 -1.29 18.13 -30.40
C GLY A 107 0.07 17.49 -30.52
N LYS A 108 1.11 18.27 -30.45
CA LYS A 108 2.49 17.76 -30.44
C LYS A 108 2.93 17.41 -29.05
N ASP A 109 3.68 16.30 -28.92
CA ASP A 109 4.25 15.90 -27.63
C ASP A 109 5.10 17.04 -27.05
N ILE A 110 4.79 17.42 -25.81
CA ILE A 110 5.66 18.33 -25.06
C ILE A 110 6.95 17.58 -24.73
N LYS A 111 8.08 18.22 -24.99
CA LYS A 111 9.42 17.64 -24.76
C LYS A 111 10.05 18.36 -23.58
N PHE A 112 10.25 17.64 -22.51
CA PHE A 112 10.89 18.16 -21.30
C PHE A 112 12.39 17.87 -21.32
N ASN A 113 13.17 18.67 -20.60
CA ASN A 113 14.60 18.44 -20.43
C ASN A 113 14.89 17.26 -19.50
N SER A 114 13.96 17.00 -18.56
CA SER A 114 14.06 15.94 -17.56
C SER A 114 12.69 15.68 -16.93
N MET A 115 12.59 14.64 -16.07
CA MET A 115 11.40 14.43 -15.23
C MET A 115 11.14 15.57 -14.26
N ILE A 116 12.20 16.23 -13.75
CA ILE A 116 12.06 17.41 -12.88
C ILE A 116 11.42 18.58 -13.63
N ASP A 117 11.81 18.77 -14.90
CA ASP A 117 11.22 19.81 -15.75
C ASP A 117 9.70 19.57 -15.97
N ALA A 118 9.32 18.30 -16.21
CA ALA A 118 7.94 17.91 -16.31
C ALA A 118 7.19 18.09 -14.98
N LEU A 119 7.81 17.76 -13.85
CA LEU A 119 7.21 17.97 -12.53
C LEU A 119 6.99 19.47 -12.28
N ASN A 120 7.98 20.33 -12.54
CA ASN A 120 7.85 21.77 -12.42
C ASN A 120 6.72 22.33 -13.30
N TYR A 121 6.54 21.77 -14.48
CA TYR A 121 5.41 22.12 -15.34
C TYR A 121 4.07 21.73 -14.69
N LEU A 122 3.92 20.50 -14.16
CA LEU A 122 2.68 20.01 -13.57
C LEU A 122 2.36 20.70 -12.22
N THR A 123 3.38 21.13 -11.46
CA THR A 123 3.14 21.85 -10.20
C THR A 123 2.44 23.20 -10.42
N GLN A 124 2.56 23.81 -11.59
CA GLN A 124 1.83 25.03 -11.94
C GLN A 124 0.31 24.82 -11.99
N PHE A 125 -0.13 23.56 -12.14
CA PHE A 125 -1.55 23.16 -12.17
C PHE A 125 -1.98 22.48 -10.87
N GLY A 126 -1.19 22.63 -9.78
CA GLY A 126 -1.53 22.14 -8.45
C GLY A 126 -1.13 20.69 -8.16
N TRP A 127 -0.47 20.00 -9.09
CA TRP A 127 0.07 18.67 -8.84
C TRP A 127 1.28 18.74 -7.91
N ARG A 128 1.37 17.79 -6.98
CA ARG A 128 2.45 17.69 -5.99
C ARG A 128 3.05 16.30 -6.03
N PHE A 129 4.38 16.22 -5.86
CA PHE A 129 5.08 14.95 -5.77
C PHE A 129 4.77 14.24 -4.44
N ALA A 130 4.46 12.95 -4.50
CA ALA A 130 4.26 12.09 -3.35
C ALA A 130 5.44 11.14 -3.14
N GLN A 131 5.73 10.33 -4.14
CA GLN A 131 6.82 9.33 -4.09
C GLN A 131 7.26 8.90 -5.48
N ALA A 132 8.38 8.20 -5.56
CA ALA A 132 8.83 7.51 -6.76
C ALA A 132 9.14 6.05 -6.47
N TYR A 133 8.97 5.19 -7.47
CA TYR A 133 9.36 3.80 -7.41
C TYR A 133 9.94 3.34 -8.75
N VAL A 134 10.70 2.26 -8.72
CA VAL A 134 11.33 1.69 -9.92
C VAL A 134 10.78 0.30 -10.16
N VAL A 135 10.33 0.05 -11.38
CA VAL A 135 9.97 -1.28 -11.85
C VAL A 135 11.16 -1.83 -12.66
N PRO A 136 11.83 -2.88 -12.18
CA PRO A 136 12.94 -3.49 -12.93
C PRO A 136 12.42 -4.06 -14.26
N ASN A 137 13.11 -3.76 -15.37
CA ASN A 137 12.82 -4.37 -16.64
C ASN A 137 13.41 -5.79 -16.64
N GLY A 138 12.56 -6.80 -16.67
CA GLY A 138 12.90 -8.22 -16.50
C GLY A 138 13.59 -8.87 -17.71
N SER A 139 14.64 -8.29 -18.26
CA SER A 139 15.50 -8.96 -19.23
C SER A 139 16.90 -9.19 -18.68
N GLY A 140 16.98 -10.00 -17.60
CA GLY A 140 18.23 -10.51 -17.08
C GLY A 140 18.59 -11.84 -17.71
N GLY A 141 19.32 -11.84 -18.82
CA GLY A 141 20.15 -12.98 -19.17
C GLY A 141 21.22 -13.16 -18.09
N ARG A 142 21.62 -14.40 -17.83
CA ARG A 142 22.52 -14.83 -16.74
C ARG A 142 23.85 -14.08 -16.61
N ASP A 143 24.20 -13.21 -17.53
CA ASP A 143 25.49 -12.54 -17.63
C ASP A 143 25.45 -11.01 -17.79
N SER A 144 24.30 -10.34 -17.67
CA SER A 144 24.26 -8.89 -17.74
C SER A 144 23.89 -8.26 -16.40
N MET A 145 24.87 -7.65 -15.74
CA MET A 145 24.71 -6.81 -14.54
C MET A 145 24.05 -5.46 -14.83
N SER A 146 23.27 -5.34 -15.88
CA SER A 146 22.54 -4.12 -16.21
C SER A 146 21.14 -4.20 -15.64
N ILE A 147 20.96 -3.64 -14.46
CA ILE A 147 19.62 -3.41 -13.88
C ILE A 147 19.06 -2.17 -14.58
N SER A 148 18.35 -2.38 -15.70
CA SER A 148 17.53 -1.32 -16.27
C SER A 148 16.15 -1.36 -15.62
N GLY A 149 15.59 -0.20 -15.30
CA GLY A 149 14.28 -0.09 -14.72
C GLY A 149 13.58 1.17 -15.21
N THR A 150 12.25 1.13 -15.20
CA THR A 150 11.44 2.32 -15.46
C THR A 150 11.09 2.96 -14.12
N THR A 151 11.37 4.24 -13.99
CA THR A 151 11.02 5.00 -12.80
C THR A 151 9.65 5.64 -13.00
N TYR A 152 8.77 5.41 -12.03
CA TYR A 152 7.44 5.99 -11.95
C TYR A 152 7.37 6.96 -10.80
N TRP A 153 6.68 8.08 -10.98
CA TRP A 153 6.49 9.10 -9.98
C TRP A 153 5.01 9.25 -9.68
N ILE A 154 4.64 9.10 -8.43
CA ILE A 154 3.27 9.31 -7.97
C ILE A 154 3.12 10.77 -7.59
N LEU A 155 2.14 11.41 -8.19
CA LEU A 155 1.72 12.77 -7.90
C LEU A 155 0.34 12.75 -7.24
N TYR A 156 0.00 13.83 -6.54
CA TYR A 156 -1.34 14.05 -6.04
C TYR A 156 -1.77 15.49 -6.25
N LYS A 157 -3.07 15.69 -6.33
CA LYS A 157 -3.71 17.01 -6.40
C LYS A 157 -4.99 16.97 -5.58
N ASP A 158 -5.25 18.00 -4.78
CA ASP A 158 -6.52 18.17 -4.10
C ASP A 158 -7.44 18.97 -5.02
N VAL A 159 -8.65 18.46 -5.27
CA VAL A 159 -9.62 19.02 -6.22
C VAL A 159 -11.01 19.10 -5.57
N ASP A 160 -11.79 20.10 -5.91
CA ASP A 160 -13.20 20.18 -5.50
C ASP A 160 -14.07 19.32 -6.41
N ASP A 161 -13.72 19.27 -7.68
CA ASP A 161 -14.39 18.48 -8.71
C ASP A 161 -13.39 17.73 -9.60
N TYR A 162 -13.78 16.56 -10.09
CA TYR A 162 -12.92 15.72 -10.94
C TYR A 162 -12.57 16.36 -12.30
N SER A 163 -13.34 17.33 -12.78
CA SER A 163 -13.00 18.10 -13.99
C SER A 163 -11.69 18.89 -13.84
N GLN A 164 -11.31 19.23 -12.61
CA GLN A 164 -10.07 19.94 -12.32
C GLN A 164 -8.80 19.08 -12.47
N ILE A 165 -8.92 17.76 -12.63
CA ILE A 165 -7.76 16.86 -12.78
C ILE A 165 -6.87 17.31 -13.93
N THR A 166 -7.47 17.62 -15.07
CA THR A 166 -6.75 17.98 -16.30
C THR A 166 -6.75 19.48 -16.59
N GLU A 167 -7.13 20.29 -15.61
CA GLU A 167 -7.09 21.73 -15.75
C GLU A 167 -5.65 22.23 -15.99
N GLY A 168 -5.48 22.97 -17.07
CA GLY A 168 -4.21 23.61 -17.44
C GLY A 168 -3.30 22.77 -18.35
N PHE A 169 -3.56 21.48 -18.54
CA PHE A 169 -2.81 20.66 -19.49
C PHE A 169 -3.74 19.75 -20.31
N THR A 170 -3.21 19.16 -21.36
CA THR A 170 -3.97 18.25 -22.25
C THR A 170 -3.16 17.02 -22.50
N THR A 171 -3.82 15.87 -22.50
CA THR A 171 -3.23 14.61 -22.98
C THR A 171 -3.64 14.36 -24.43
N ARG A 172 -2.88 13.52 -25.12
CA ARG A 172 -3.20 13.16 -26.51
C ARG A 172 -4.58 12.53 -26.66
N HIS A 173 -5.00 11.73 -25.67
CA HIS A 173 -6.33 11.13 -25.63
C HIS A 173 -7.43 12.19 -25.62
N GLN A 174 -7.32 13.17 -24.72
CA GLN A 174 -8.31 14.26 -24.60
C GLN A 174 -8.42 15.09 -25.88
N GLN A 175 -7.28 15.34 -26.53
CA GLN A 175 -7.28 16.11 -27.76
C GLN A 175 -7.98 15.40 -28.93
N ARG A 176 -7.93 14.06 -28.97
CA ARG A 176 -8.63 13.27 -29.99
C ARG A 176 -10.14 13.12 -29.73
N SER A 177 -10.54 13.30 -28.48
CA SER A 177 -11.93 13.14 -28.04
C SER A 177 -12.75 14.43 -28.15
N ASN A 178 -12.08 15.58 -28.36
CA ASN A 178 -12.68 16.90 -28.63
C ASN A 178 -12.70 17.20 -30.13
#